data_cabe6f0d3f93656f8368aee8b0ce0a66
#
_entry.id   cabe6f0d3f93656f8368aee8b0ce0a66
#
_cell.length_a   1.000
_cell.length_b   1.000
_cell.length_c   1.000
_cell.angle_alpha   90.00
_cell.angle_beta   90.00
_cell.angle_gamma   90.00
#
_symmetry.space_group_name_H-M   'P 1'
#
loop_
_entity.id
_entity.type
_entity.pdbx_description
1 polymer ?
#
loop_
_entity_poly.entity_id
_entity_poly.type
_entity_poly.pdbx_seq_one_letter_code
_entity_poly.pdbx_strand_id
1 'polypeptide(L)'
;LALNLSGGNQQKVVLSKWLFANPEILILDEPTRGIDVGAKYEIYTIINRLASEGKGIILISSELPEILGICDRIYVMREGRIVGEVPASEASQEIIMKFIMTQQEATEQ
;
A
#
# COMPACT_ATOMS: atom_id res chain seq x y z
N LEU A 1 -2.13 -20.21 -18.53
CA LEU A 1 -0.94 -20.35 -17.71
C LEU A 1 -0.40 -18.99 -17.27
N ALA A 2 0.25 -18.99 -16.11
CA ALA A 2 0.72 -17.74 -15.51
C ALA A 2 1.69 -16.95 -16.41
N LEU A 3 2.45 -17.63 -17.24
CA LEU A 3 3.44 -17.00 -18.12
C LEU A 3 2.82 -16.09 -19.18
N ASN A 4 1.54 -16.30 -19.51
CA ASN A 4 0.84 -15.53 -20.53
C ASN A 4 -0.11 -14.48 -19.96
N LEU A 5 -0.14 -14.34 -18.63
CA LEU A 5 -1.00 -13.36 -17.98
C LEU A 5 -0.34 -11.99 -17.92
N SER A 6 -1.15 -10.94 -17.97
CA SER A 6 -0.67 -9.58 -17.73
C SER A 6 -0.16 -9.45 -16.28
N GLY A 7 0.64 -8.41 -16.00
CA GLY A 7 1.13 -8.15 -14.66
C GLY A 7 0.01 -8.07 -13.63
N GLY A 8 -1.11 -7.43 -13.98
CA GLY A 8 -2.26 -7.33 -13.10
C GLY A 8 -2.91 -8.67 -12.80
N ASN A 9 -3.00 -9.55 -13.81
CA ASN A 9 -3.54 -10.90 -13.61
C ASN A 9 -2.62 -11.75 -12.77
N GLN A 10 -1.30 -11.61 -12.92
CA GLN A 10 -0.33 -12.31 -12.09
C GLN A 10 -0.47 -11.90 -10.63
N GLN A 11 -0.63 -10.62 -10.35
CA GLN A 11 -0.84 -10.15 -8.98
C GLN A 11 -2.15 -10.65 -8.40
N LYS A 12 -3.23 -10.72 -9.18
CA LYS A 12 -4.48 -11.30 -8.72
C LYS A 12 -4.34 -12.78 -8.35
N VAL A 13 -3.56 -13.53 -9.13
CA VAL A 13 -3.29 -14.94 -8.82
C VAL A 13 -2.54 -15.07 -7.49
N VAL A 14 -1.53 -14.25 -7.27
CA VAL A 14 -0.76 -14.26 -6.02
C VAL A 14 -1.66 -13.94 -4.83
N LEU A 15 -2.47 -12.88 -4.93
CA LEU A 15 -3.39 -12.49 -3.87
C LEU A 15 -4.43 -13.57 -3.60
N SER A 16 -4.92 -14.24 -4.66
CA SER A 16 -5.89 -15.34 -4.51
C SER A 16 -5.30 -16.51 -3.74
N LYS A 17 -4.03 -16.83 -3.96
CA LYS A 17 -3.34 -17.87 -3.19
C LYS A 17 -3.29 -17.51 -1.70
N TRP A 18 -3.02 -16.25 -1.36
CA TRP A 18 -3.00 -15.81 0.01
C TRP A 18 -4.38 -15.83 0.64
N LEU A 19 -5.44 -15.57 -0.15
CA LEU A 19 -6.81 -15.74 0.31
C LEU A 19 -7.09 -17.18 0.73
N PHE A 20 -6.65 -18.16 -0.06
CA PHE A 20 -6.80 -19.56 0.27
C PHE A 20 -6.03 -19.96 1.52
N ALA A 21 -4.84 -19.39 1.72
CA ALA A 21 -4.05 -19.64 2.91
C ALA A 21 -4.67 -19.05 4.17
N ASN A 22 -5.59 -18.09 4.00
CA ASN A 22 -6.34 -17.45 5.09
C ASN A 22 -5.45 -16.87 6.19
N PRO A 23 -4.42 -16.05 5.86
CA PRO A 23 -3.56 -15.47 6.87
C PRO A 23 -4.32 -14.41 7.68
N GLU A 24 -3.90 -14.20 8.93
CA GLU A 24 -4.46 -13.14 9.75
C GLU A 24 -3.87 -11.78 9.42
N ILE A 25 -2.59 -11.76 9.04
CA ILE A 25 -1.87 -10.55 8.67
C ILE A 25 -1.21 -10.76 7.32
N LEU A 26 -1.35 -9.79 6.43
CA LEU A 26 -0.80 -9.84 5.09
C LEU A 26 0.06 -8.60 4.84
N ILE A 27 1.29 -8.82 4.37
CA ILE A 27 2.20 -7.73 4.03
C ILE A 27 2.33 -7.69 2.50
N LEU A 28 1.94 -6.57 1.91
CA LEU A 28 1.97 -6.37 0.47
C LEU A 28 2.97 -5.26 0.13
N ASP A 29 4.03 -5.62 -0.58
CA ASP A 29 5.09 -4.69 -0.95
C ASP A 29 4.93 -4.29 -2.42
N GLU A 30 4.55 -3.02 -2.64
CA GLU A 30 4.34 -2.44 -3.97
C GLU A 30 3.43 -3.33 -4.85
N PRO A 31 2.23 -3.69 -4.38
CA PRO A 31 1.42 -4.72 -5.07
C PRO A 31 0.90 -4.29 -6.44
N THR A 32 0.91 -3.00 -6.75
CA THR A 32 0.41 -2.49 -8.03
C THR A 32 1.50 -1.90 -8.90
N ARG A 33 2.76 -2.10 -8.53
CA ARG A 33 3.89 -1.54 -9.26
C ARG A 33 3.95 -2.08 -10.68
N GLY A 34 4.01 -1.17 -11.66
CA GLY A 34 4.09 -1.55 -13.07
C GLY A 34 2.79 -2.06 -13.67
N ILE A 35 1.67 -1.91 -12.98
CA ILE A 35 0.37 -2.41 -13.42
C ILE A 35 -0.47 -1.25 -13.95
N ASP A 36 -1.26 -1.48 -15.00
CA ASP A 36 -2.09 -0.45 -15.57
C ASP A 36 -3.26 -0.07 -14.64
N VAL A 37 -3.87 1.09 -14.90
CA VAL A 37 -4.88 1.68 -14.02
C VAL A 37 -6.09 0.77 -13.82
N GLY A 38 -6.56 0.13 -14.90
CA GLY A 38 -7.73 -0.75 -14.81
C GLY A 38 -7.48 -1.95 -13.90
N ALA A 39 -6.32 -2.58 -14.05
CA ALA A 39 -5.96 -3.74 -13.24
C ALA A 39 -5.71 -3.37 -11.77
N LYS A 40 -5.24 -2.15 -11.50
CA LYS A 40 -5.05 -1.69 -10.13
C LYS A 40 -6.35 -1.69 -9.33
N TYR A 41 -7.46 -1.27 -9.93
CA TYR A 41 -8.75 -1.26 -9.24
C TYR A 41 -9.19 -2.63 -8.80
N GLU A 42 -8.92 -3.65 -9.61
CA GLU A 42 -9.25 -5.03 -9.25
C GLU A 42 -8.42 -5.50 -8.04
N ILE A 43 -7.16 -5.11 -7.99
CA ILE A 43 -6.27 -5.43 -6.86
C ILE A 43 -6.75 -4.71 -5.60
N TYR A 44 -7.12 -3.45 -5.70
CA TYR A 44 -7.66 -2.69 -4.57
C TYR A 44 -8.95 -3.31 -4.02
N THR A 45 -9.80 -3.80 -4.89
CA THR A 45 -11.02 -4.50 -4.50
C THR A 45 -10.71 -5.74 -3.66
N ILE A 46 -9.71 -6.51 -4.06
CA ILE A 46 -9.28 -7.69 -3.31
C ILE A 46 -8.73 -7.29 -1.94
N ILE A 47 -7.90 -6.26 -1.88
CA ILE A 47 -7.32 -5.76 -0.63
C ILE A 47 -8.42 -5.28 0.33
N ASN A 48 -9.36 -4.51 -0.18
CA ASN A 48 -10.47 -4.01 0.63
C ASN A 48 -11.36 -5.15 1.15
N ARG A 49 -11.56 -6.18 0.33
CA ARG A 49 -12.32 -7.35 0.75
C ARG A 49 -11.63 -8.08 1.89
N LEU A 50 -10.31 -8.28 1.79
CA LEU A 50 -9.51 -8.90 2.84
C LEU A 50 -9.61 -8.11 4.14
N ALA A 51 -9.50 -6.79 4.06
CA ALA A 51 -9.61 -5.93 5.23
C ALA A 51 -11.01 -6.01 5.85
N SER A 52 -12.06 -6.07 5.03
CA SER A 52 -13.44 -6.18 5.52
C SER A 52 -13.70 -7.52 6.22
N GLU A 53 -12.93 -8.54 5.90
CA GLU A 53 -13.02 -9.86 6.55
C GLU A 53 -12.23 -9.92 7.86
N GLY A 54 -11.69 -8.79 8.33
CA GLY A 54 -10.95 -8.70 9.58
C GLY A 54 -9.47 -9.01 9.47
N LYS A 55 -8.94 -9.10 8.26
CA LYS A 55 -7.50 -9.30 8.06
C LYS A 55 -6.73 -8.03 8.35
N GLY A 56 -5.57 -8.16 8.98
CA GLY A 56 -4.64 -7.05 9.11
C GLY A 56 -3.81 -6.95 7.82
N ILE A 57 -3.76 -5.76 7.23
CA ILE A 57 -3.01 -5.56 5.98
C ILE A 57 -2.01 -4.44 6.17
N ILE A 58 -0.75 -4.74 5.87
CA ILE A 58 0.31 -3.75 5.80
C ILE A 58 0.63 -3.54 4.33
N LEU A 59 0.34 -2.35 3.82
CA LEU A 59 0.60 -1.99 2.43
C LEU A 59 1.82 -1.09 2.36
N ILE A 60 2.82 -1.51 1.59
CA ILE A 60 4.01 -0.71 1.33
C ILE A 60 3.89 -0.18 -0.10
N SER A 61 3.93 1.12 -0.27
CA SER A 61 3.76 1.75 -1.56
C SER A 61 4.51 3.06 -1.65
N SER A 62 5.04 3.36 -2.82
CA SER A 62 5.62 4.65 -3.15
C SER A 62 4.62 5.57 -3.84
N GLU A 63 3.41 5.07 -4.14
CA GLU A 63 2.38 5.82 -4.83
C GLU A 63 1.43 6.46 -3.82
N LEU A 64 1.54 7.77 -3.64
CA LEU A 64 0.78 8.50 -2.66
C LEU A 64 -0.75 8.42 -2.86
N PRO A 65 -1.28 8.52 -4.09
CA PRO A 65 -2.72 8.36 -4.30
C PRO A 65 -3.25 7.01 -3.83
N GLU A 66 -2.46 5.95 -4.01
CA GLU A 66 -2.81 4.60 -3.55
C GLU A 66 -2.94 4.56 -2.03
N ILE A 67 -1.94 5.08 -1.34
CA ILE A 67 -1.92 5.12 0.12
C ILE A 67 -3.12 5.93 0.66
N LEU A 68 -3.34 7.11 0.11
CA LEU A 68 -4.44 7.98 0.56
C LEU A 68 -5.81 7.38 0.26
N GLY A 69 -5.91 6.55 -0.78
CA GLY A 69 -7.19 5.99 -1.22
C GLY A 69 -7.63 4.76 -0.47
N ILE A 70 -6.72 3.93 0.03
CA ILE A 70 -7.10 2.63 0.57
C ILE A 70 -6.63 2.34 1.99
N CYS A 71 -5.75 3.14 2.57
CA CYS A 71 -5.22 2.89 3.90
C CYS A 71 -6.06 3.59 4.98
N ASP A 72 -6.15 2.97 6.15
CA ASP A 72 -6.81 3.57 7.32
C ASP A 72 -5.84 4.41 8.13
N ARG A 73 -4.59 3.99 8.21
CA ARG A 73 -3.53 4.67 8.93
C ARG A 73 -2.26 4.63 8.09
N ILE A 74 -1.52 5.72 8.12
CA ILE A 74 -0.34 5.89 7.30
C ILE A 74 0.89 6.15 8.16
N TYR A 75 1.93 5.36 7.91
CA TYR A 75 3.25 5.59 8.48
C TYR A 75 4.14 6.10 7.35
N VAL A 76 4.82 7.22 7.58
CA VAL A 76 5.74 7.77 6.60
C VAL A 76 7.15 7.34 6.97
N MET A 77 7.86 6.74 6.02
CA MET A 77 9.22 6.25 6.24
C MET A 77 10.23 7.03 5.41
N ARG A 78 11.39 7.22 5.97
CA ARG A 78 12.52 7.82 5.28
C ARG A 78 13.82 7.23 5.83
N GLU A 79 14.66 6.74 4.93
CA GLU A 79 15.98 6.19 5.30
C GLU A 79 15.93 5.15 6.42
N GLY A 80 14.96 4.25 6.33
CA GLY A 80 14.81 3.16 7.28
C GLY A 80 14.16 3.55 8.61
N ARG A 81 13.62 4.77 8.71
CA ARG A 81 12.99 5.24 9.95
C ARG A 81 11.56 5.70 9.68
N ILE A 82 10.72 5.55 10.69
CA ILE A 82 9.37 6.13 10.66
C ILE A 82 9.49 7.58 11.09
N VAL A 83 9.13 8.49 10.19
CA VAL A 83 9.24 9.94 10.43
C VAL A 83 7.89 10.58 10.71
N GLY A 84 6.80 9.87 10.52
CA GLY A 84 5.48 10.38 10.82
C GLY A 84 4.43 9.29 10.83
N GLU A 85 3.31 9.57 11.50
CA GLU A 85 2.14 8.71 11.55
C GLU A 85 0.91 9.59 11.51
N VAL A 86 -0.06 9.24 10.68
CA VAL A 86 -1.29 10.01 10.54
C VAL A 86 -2.43 9.09 10.14
N PRO A 87 -3.64 9.25 10.72
CA PRO A 87 -4.81 8.53 10.22
C PRO A 87 -5.18 9.04 8.83
N ALA A 88 -5.72 8.15 7.99
CA ALA A 88 -6.05 8.50 6.62
C ALA A 88 -7.05 9.66 6.54
N SER A 89 -7.95 9.75 7.52
CA SER A 89 -8.95 10.83 7.57
C SER A 89 -8.32 12.22 7.69
N GLU A 90 -7.10 12.31 8.21
CA GLU A 90 -6.39 13.57 8.40
C GLU A 90 -5.22 13.72 7.43
N ALA A 91 -4.97 12.71 6.59
CA ALA A 91 -3.82 12.70 5.71
C ALA A 91 -4.10 13.45 4.39
N SER A 92 -3.06 14.09 3.90
CA SER A 92 -3.04 14.70 2.58
C SER A 92 -1.63 14.61 2.03
N GLN A 93 -1.49 14.84 0.73
CA GLN A 93 -0.16 14.88 0.12
C GLN A 93 0.74 15.91 0.82
N GLU A 94 0.19 17.07 1.16
CA GLU A 94 0.93 18.13 1.82
C GLU A 94 1.43 17.71 3.20
N ILE A 95 0.60 17.06 3.98
CA ILE A 95 0.95 16.59 5.33
C ILE A 95 2.06 15.55 5.26
N ILE A 96 1.95 14.60 4.35
CA ILE A 96 2.95 13.55 4.19
C ILE A 96 4.29 14.14 3.74
N MET A 97 4.27 15.03 2.76
CA MET A 97 5.48 15.69 2.30
C MET A 97 6.12 16.53 3.40
N LYS A 98 5.31 17.14 4.26
CA LYS A 98 5.81 17.93 5.39
C LYS A 98 6.59 17.06 6.37
N PHE A 99 6.14 15.84 6.68
CA PHE A 99 6.90 14.93 7.53
C PHE A 99 8.26 14.62 6.92
N ILE A 100 8.32 14.36 5.62
CA ILE A 100 9.56 14.05 4.92
C ILE A 100 10.52 15.24 4.95
N MET A 101 10.03 16.43 4.65
CA MET A 101 10.84 17.62 4.57
C MET A 101 11.34 18.09 5.93
N THR A 102 10.52 17.99 6.96
CA THR A 102 10.91 18.37 8.32
C THR A 102 12.07 17.53 8.82
N GLN A 103 12.03 16.22 8.57
CA GLN A 103 13.13 15.34 8.94
C GLN A 103 14.39 15.65 8.14
N GLN A 104 14.25 16.02 6.89
CA GLN A 104 15.38 16.42 6.05
C GLN A 104 16.07 17.66 6.61
N GLU A 105 15.29 18.67 6.99
CA GLU A 105 15.82 19.88 7.59
C GLU A 105 16.55 19.60 8.91
N ALA A 106 15.97 18.75 9.76
CA ALA A 106 16.60 18.37 11.02
C ALA A 106 17.93 17.64 10.80
N THR A 107 18.02 16.83 9.75
CA THR A 107 19.24 16.10 9.42
C THR A 107 20.33 17.03 8.90
N GLU A 108 19.97 18.10 8.20
CA GLU A 108 20.92 19.07 7.66
C GLU A 108 21.48 20.01 8.71
N GLN A 109 20.81 20.14 9.82
CA GLN A 109 21.25 20.98 10.95
C GLN A 109 22.15 20.20 11.91
#